data_23d12afa104313b1bd18be98b9faf80a
#
_entry.id   23d12afa104313b1bd18be98b9faf80a
#
_cell.length_a   1.000
_cell.length_b   1.000
_cell.length_c   1.000
_cell.angle_alpha   90.00
_cell.angle_beta   90.00
_cell.angle_gamma   90.00
#
_symmetry.space_group_name_H-M   'P 1'
#
loop_
_entity.id
_entity.type
_entity.pdbx_description
1 polymer ?
#
loop_
_entity_poly.entity_id
_entity_poly.type
_entity_poly.pdbx_seq_one_letter_code
_entity_poly.pdbx_strand_id
1 'polypeptide(L)'
;DEQIFADEHSLDIQRYYTVVCLFYGANPEERAQLAEDLELPADRAERCPDDYAQASDSWYAMLEGTEPGDDTYGLEMAAGQEELPLADLLADEVAALNETFGLPEVVTVVVADCGEANAFYNPEERSITMCNEYAQNLQDMWEAQ
;
A
#
# COMPACT_ATOMS: atom_id res chain seq x y z
N ASP A 1 -27.76 -3.31 3.96
CA ASP A 1 -27.42 -2.51 2.77
C ASP A 1 -27.11 -1.04 3.10
N GLU A 2 -27.80 -0.40 4.06
CA GLU A 2 -27.43 0.95 4.54
C GLU A 2 -26.04 0.97 5.22
N GLN A 3 -25.62 -0.10 5.87
CA GLN A 3 -24.29 -0.21 6.48
C GLN A 3 -23.16 -0.10 5.45
N ILE A 4 -23.34 -0.63 4.24
CA ILE A 4 -22.33 -0.59 3.17
C ILE A 4 -22.03 0.85 2.73
N PHE A 5 -23.04 1.73 2.75
CA PHE A 5 -22.85 3.14 2.39
C PHE A 5 -22.30 4.02 3.52
N ALA A 6 -22.33 3.52 4.76
CA ALA A 6 -21.76 4.16 5.92
C ALA A 6 -20.32 3.68 6.24
N ASP A 7 -19.82 2.68 5.51
CA ASP A 7 -18.46 2.19 5.65
C ASP A 7 -17.47 3.22 5.10
N GLU A 8 -16.37 3.42 5.79
CA GLU A 8 -15.27 4.29 5.37
C GLU A 8 -14.58 3.78 4.10
N HIS A 9 -14.76 2.50 3.77
CA HIS A 9 -14.20 1.88 2.59
C HIS A 9 -15.25 1.80 1.46
N SER A 10 -14.81 2.07 0.24
CA SER A 10 -15.63 1.82 -0.94
C SER A 10 -15.95 0.34 -1.10
N LEU A 11 -17.02 0.02 -1.81
CA LEU A 11 -17.38 -1.37 -2.12
C LEU A 11 -16.21 -2.13 -2.74
N ASP A 12 -16.02 -3.39 -2.38
CA ASP A 12 -14.90 -4.22 -2.86
C ASP A 12 -14.78 -4.23 -4.38
N ILE A 13 -15.90 -4.30 -5.09
CA ILE A 13 -15.91 -4.24 -6.55
C ILE A 13 -15.45 -2.88 -7.09
N GLN A 14 -15.70 -1.80 -6.40
CA GLN A 14 -15.20 -0.47 -6.79
C GLN A 14 -13.69 -0.37 -6.54
N ARG A 15 -13.23 -0.89 -5.42
CA ARG A 15 -11.80 -0.97 -5.09
C ARG A 15 -11.06 -1.82 -6.12
N TYR A 16 -11.62 -2.99 -6.45
CA TYR A 16 -11.07 -3.87 -7.48
C TYR A 16 -10.87 -3.13 -8.81
N TYR A 17 -11.92 -2.54 -9.36
CA TYR A 17 -11.80 -1.84 -10.63
C TYR A 17 -10.94 -0.58 -10.55
N THR A 18 -10.84 0.07 -9.40
CA THR A 18 -9.92 1.20 -9.21
C THR A 18 -8.47 0.74 -9.28
N VAL A 19 -8.11 -0.35 -8.58
CA VAL A 19 -6.75 -0.91 -8.60
C VAL A 19 -6.40 -1.39 -10.01
N VAL A 20 -7.28 -2.16 -10.66
CA VAL A 20 -7.05 -2.63 -12.04
C VAL A 20 -6.88 -1.47 -13.02
N CYS A 21 -7.69 -0.42 -12.89
CA CYS A 21 -7.63 0.77 -13.72
C CYS A 21 -6.30 1.53 -13.55
N LEU A 22 -5.88 1.78 -12.32
CA LEU A 22 -4.60 2.45 -12.06
C LEU A 22 -3.41 1.60 -12.54
N PHE A 23 -3.48 0.30 -12.33
CA PHE A 23 -2.45 -0.61 -12.82
C PHE A 23 -2.36 -0.62 -14.35
N TYR A 24 -3.49 -0.76 -15.04
CA TYR A 24 -3.54 -0.69 -16.50
C TYR A 24 -3.10 0.69 -17.01
N GLY A 25 -3.61 1.77 -16.41
CA GLY A 25 -3.33 3.15 -16.81
C GLY A 25 -1.84 3.53 -16.74
N ALA A 26 -1.08 2.90 -15.85
CA ALA A 26 0.35 3.14 -15.72
C ALA A 26 1.17 2.66 -16.94
N ASN A 27 0.72 1.63 -17.65
CA ASN A 27 1.33 1.14 -18.90
C ASN A 27 0.33 0.33 -19.71
N PRO A 28 -0.56 0.99 -20.48
CA PRO A 28 -1.63 0.31 -21.23
C PRO A 28 -1.13 -0.68 -22.27
N GLU A 29 0.01 -0.40 -22.92
CA GLU A 29 0.54 -1.25 -23.99
C GLU A 29 0.99 -2.62 -23.46
N GLU A 30 1.72 -2.64 -22.34
CA GLU A 30 2.23 -3.88 -21.74
C GLU A 30 1.17 -4.65 -20.95
N ARG A 31 0.12 -3.94 -20.47
CA ARG A 31 -0.87 -4.49 -19.54
C ARG A 31 -2.25 -4.73 -20.15
N ALA A 32 -2.35 -4.61 -21.50
CA ALA A 32 -3.61 -4.81 -22.20
C ALA A 32 -4.21 -6.20 -21.96
N GLN A 33 -3.40 -7.26 -22.07
CA GLN A 33 -3.88 -8.63 -21.87
C GLN A 33 -4.36 -8.85 -20.43
N LEU A 34 -3.61 -8.35 -19.44
CA LEU A 34 -4.01 -8.48 -18.05
C LEU A 34 -5.31 -7.74 -17.74
N ALA A 35 -5.52 -6.57 -18.36
CA ALA A 35 -6.77 -5.83 -18.20
C ALA A 35 -7.97 -6.58 -18.78
N GLU A 36 -7.79 -7.30 -19.90
CA GLU A 36 -8.80 -8.19 -20.44
C GLU A 36 -9.07 -9.40 -19.54
N ASP A 37 -8.02 -10.05 -19.03
CA ASP A 37 -8.11 -11.19 -18.11
C ASP A 37 -8.80 -10.83 -16.78
N LEU A 38 -8.62 -9.58 -16.34
CA LEU A 38 -9.26 -9.02 -15.15
C LEU A 38 -10.62 -8.35 -15.46
N GLU A 39 -11.15 -8.54 -16.65
CA GLU A 39 -12.47 -8.06 -17.08
C GLU A 39 -12.67 -6.54 -16.90
N LEU A 40 -11.62 -5.73 -17.15
CA LEU A 40 -11.73 -4.27 -17.10
C LEU A 40 -12.66 -3.78 -18.23
N PRO A 41 -13.80 -3.12 -17.92
CA PRO A 41 -14.70 -2.62 -18.95
C PRO A 41 -14.01 -1.64 -19.90
N ALA A 42 -14.28 -1.76 -21.21
CA ALA A 42 -13.59 -0.97 -22.24
C ALA A 42 -13.78 0.54 -22.08
N ASP A 43 -14.98 0.99 -21.71
CA ASP A 43 -15.29 2.39 -21.42
C ASP A 43 -14.55 2.92 -20.19
N ARG A 44 -14.21 2.04 -19.24
CA ARG A 44 -13.36 2.38 -18.10
C ARG A 44 -11.89 2.42 -18.53
N ALA A 45 -11.43 1.45 -19.31
CA ALA A 45 -10.06 1.35 -19.78
C ALA A 45 -9.60 2.61 -20.53
N GLU A 46 -10.49 3.23 -21.31
CA GLU A 46 -10.20 4.49 -22.02
C GLU A 46 -9.79 5.65 -21.10
N ARG A 47 -10.27 5.68 -19.86
CA ARG A 47 -9.99 6.75 -18.89
C ARG A 47 -8.84 6.43 -17.94
N CYS A 48 -8.47 5.16 -17.83
CA CYS A 48 -7.48 4.73 -16.84
C CYS A 48 -6.11 5.41 -16.96
N PRO A 49 -5.58 5.73 -18.16
CA PRO A 49 -4.35 6.50 -18.27
C PRO A 49 -4.45 7.90 -17.65
N ASP A 50 -5.57 8.59 -17.82
CA ASP A 50 -5.81 9.91 -17.24
C ASP A 50 -6.02 9.81 -15.72
N ASP A 51 -6.78 8.80 -15.25
CA ASP A 51 -6.98 8.52 -13.82
C ASP A 51 -5.63 8.23 -13.14
N TYR A 52 -4.75 7.45 -13.79
CA TYR A 52 -3.41 7.16 -13.28
C TYR A 52 -2.54 8.42 -13.25
N ALA A 53 -2.52 9.20 -14.34
CA ALA A 53 -1.74 10.42 -14.41
C ALA A 53 -2.15 11.40 -13.31
N GLN A 54 -3.45 11.61 -13.10
CA GLN A 54 -3.95 12.47 -12.03
C GLN A 54 -3.55 11.99 -10.65
N ALA A 55 -3.68 10.68 -10.37
CA ALA A 55 -3.28 10.11 -9.09
C ALA A 55 -1.78 10.24 -8.86
N SER A 56 -0.97 9.91 -9.87
CA SER A 56 0.49 9.99 -9.85
C SER A 56 0.96 11.43 -9.61
N ASP A 57 0.46 12.38 -10.37
CA ASP A 57 0.83 13.80 -10.23
C ASP A 57 0.47 14.35 -8.84
N SER A 58 -0.69 13.93 -8.30
CA SER A 58 -1.12 14.32 -6.96
C SER A 58 -0.18 13.77 -5.87
N TRP A 59 0.25 12.51 -6.00
CA TRP A 59 1.21 11.91 -5.08
C TRP A 59 2.59 12.55 -5.19
N TYR A 60 3.09 12.78 -6.41
CA TYR A 60 4.38 13.47 -6.59
C TYR A 60 4.36 14.87 -5.98
N ALA A 61 3.28 15.61 -6.17
CA ALA A 61 3.13 16.95 -5.57
C ALA A 61 3.10 16.92 -4.03
N MET A 62 2.52 15.86 -3.43
CA MET A 62 2.53 15.68 -1.96
C MET A 62 3.89 15.25 -1.43
N LEU A 63 4.64 14.49 -2.20
CA LEU A 63 5.95 13.98 -1.80
C LEU A 63 7.09 14.94 -2.13
N GLU A 64 6.82 15.98 -2.92
CA GLU A 64 7.81 17.03 -3.20
C GLU A 64 8.22 17.72 -1.90
N GLY A 65 9.53 17.71 -1.62
CA GLY A 65 10.09 18.28 -0.41
C GLY A 65 10.09 17.36 0.82
N THR A 66 9.80 16.05 0.62
CA THR A 66 9.94 15.04 1.66
C THR A 66 11.23 14.24 1.55
N GLU A 67 12.24 14.74 0.81
CA GLU A 67 13.53 14.08 0.71
C GLU A 67 14.21 14.03 2.10
N PRO A 68 14.98 12.96 2.38
CA PRO A 68 15.72 12.86 3.63
C PRO A 68 16.71 14.02 3.80
N GLY A 69 16.81 14.55 5.02
CA GLY A 69 17.70 15.64 5.36
C GLY A 69 18.05 15.67 6.86
N ASP A 70 18.90 16.62 7.25
CA ASP A 70 19.42 16.71 8.63
C ASP A 70 18.30 16.94 9.68
N ASP A 71 17.19 17.52 9.27
CA ASP A 71 16.05 17.85 10.15
C ASP A 71 14.87 16.89 9.95
N THR A 72 15.08 15.76 9.27
CA THR A 72 14.05 14.75 9.06
C THR A 72 14.32 13.48 9.83
N TYR A 73 13.27 12.71 10.04
CA TYR A 73 13.28 11.39 10.69
C TYR A 73 12.87 10.33 9.67
N GLY A 74 12.87 9.08 10.08
CA GLY A 74 12.47 7.96 9.25
C GLY A 74 11.50 7.03 9.94
N LEU A 75 11.30 5.90 9.29
CA LEU A 75 10.66 4.73 9.86
C LEU A 75 11.68 3.98 10.72
N GLU A 76 11.26 3.44 11.84
CA GLU A 76 12.12 2.61 12.72
C GLU A 76 11.39 1.32 13.08
N MET A 77 12.08 0.19 12.94
CA MET A 77 11.57 -1.09 13.43
C MET A 77 11.48 -1.07 14.97
N ALA A 78 10.39 -1.58 15.52
CA ALA A 78 10.25 -1.75 16.95
C ALA A 78 11.30 -2.73 17.48
N ALA A 79 11.92 -2.40 18.61
CA ALA A 79 12.95 -3.23 19.21
C ALA A 79 12.40 -4.60 19.68
N GLY A 80 13.21 -5.64 19.58
CA GLY A 80 12.89 -6.99 20.07
C GLY A 80 12.01 -7.80 19.11
N GLN A 81 11.92 -7.39 17.86
CA GLN A 81 11.14 -8.07 16.82
C GLN A 81 12.00 -8.73 15.74
N GLU A 82 13.30 -8.73 15.89
CA GLU A 82 14.29 -9.13 14.88
C GLU A 82 14.17 -10.61 14.46
N GLU A 83 13.57 -11.46 15.30
CA GLU A 83 13.36 -12.89 15.01
C GLU A 83 11.97 -13.22 14.44
N LEU A 84 11.12 -12.22 14.22
CA LEU A 84 9.79 -12.43 13.66
C LEU A 84 9.83 -12.64 12.14
N PRO A 85 8.98 -13.50 11.56
CA PRO A 85 9.05 -13.86 10.13
C PRO A 85 8.99 -12.69 9.15
N LEU A 86 8.31 -11.61 9.51
CA LEU A 86 8.19 -10.42 8.68
C LEU A 86 9.28 -9.37 8.94
N ALA A 87 10.04 -9.51 10.04
CA ALA A 87 10.93 -8.45 10.49
C ALA A 87 12.04 -8.13 9.49
N ASP A 88 12.68 -9.15 8.93
CA ASP A 88 13.76 -8.97 7.95
C ASP A 88 13.25 -8.27 6.68
N LEU A 89 12.12 -8.73 6.15
CA LEU A 89 11.51 -8.12 4.97
C LEU A 89 11.13 -6.65 5.23
N LEU A 90 10.50 -6.37 6.37
CA LEU A 90 10.11 -5.02 6.73
C LEU A 90 11.31 -4.12 7.02
N ALA A 91 12.39 -4.66 7.58
CA ALA A 91 13.62 -3.90 7.81
C ALA A 91 14.27 -3.45 6.50
N ASP A 92 14.28 -4.30 5.47
CA ASP A 92 14.77 -3.95 4.14
C ASP A 92 13.90 -2.87 3.49
N GLU A 93 12.57 -2.99 3.58
CA GLU A 93 11.63 -1.99 3.07
C GLU A 93 11.73 -0.66 3.83
N VAL A 94 11.86 -0.70 5.16
CA VAL A 94 12.08 0.49 6.00
C VAL A 94 13.37 1.21 5.59
N ALA A 95 14.44 0.46 5.36
CA ALA A 95 15.71 1.03 4.91
C ALA A 95 15.56 1.72 3.53
N ALA A 96 14.92 1.07 2.57
CA ALA A 96 14.68 1.61 1.23
C ALA A 96 13.78 2.87 1.26
N LEU A 97 12.73 2.85 2.10
CA LEU A 97 11.85 4.01 2.28
C LEU A 97 12.60 5.20 2.92
N ASN A 98 13.44 4.95 3.91
CA ASN A 98 14.24 5.99 4.56
C ASN A 98 15.32 6.60 3.64
N GLU A 99 15.73 5.91 2.57
CA GLU A 99 16.57 6.49 1.52
C GLU A 99 15.78 7.45 0.61
N THR A 100 14.47 7.31 0.57
CA THR A 100 13.60 8.03 -0.36
C THR A 100 12.84 9.17 0.32
N PHE A 101 12.40 8.95 1.57
CA PHE A 101 11.50 9.86 2.28
C PHE A 101 12.05 10.26 3.65
N GLY A 102 12.01 11.55 3.93
CA GLY A 102 12.20 12.12 5.26
C GLY A 102 10.85 12.48 5.88
N LEU A 103 10.63 12.06 7.11
CA LEU A 103 9.42 12.31 7.87
C LEU A 103 9.63 13.44 8.89
N PRO A 104 8.57 14.18 9.29
CA PRO A 104 8.69 15.22 10.32
C PRO A 104 8.94 14.65 11.72
N GLU A 105 8.62 13.40 11.95
CA GLU A 105 8.79 12.67 13.20
C GLU A 105 9.04 11.19 12.94
N VAL A 106 9.61 10.48 13.91
CA VAL A 106 9.79 9.02 13.81
C VAL A 106 8.43 8.33 13.76
N VAL A 107 8.31 7.37 12.84
CA VAL A 107 7.17 6.45 12.81
C VAL A 107 7.68 5.03 13.06
N THR A 108 7.14 4.38 14.08
CA THR A 108 7.57 3.04 14.49
C THR A 108 6.83 1.96 13.71
N VAL A 109 7.56 1.01 13.14
CA VAL A 109 7.00 -0.17 12.46
C VAL A 109 7.01 -1.36 13.41
N VAL A 110 5.84 -1.92 13.67
CA VAL A 110 5.59 -3.01 14.62
C VAL A 110 5.07 -4.23 13.87
N VAL A 111 5.59 -5.40 14.19
CA VAL A 111 5.02 -6.70 13.76
C VAL A 111 4.25 -7.29 14.93
N ALA A 112 3.01 -7.70 14.72
CA ALA A 112 2.17 -8.25 15.78
C ALA A 112 1.21 -9.33 15.25
N ASP A 113 0.72 -10.17 16.17
CA ASP A 113 -0.44 -11.02 15.91
C ASP A 113 -1.70 -10.20 16.18
N CYS A 114 -2.52 -9.97 15.14
CA CYS A 114 -3.69 -9.11 15.23
C CYS A 114 -5.01 -9.90 15.29
N GLY A 115 -4.98 -11.18 14.95
CA GLY A 115 -6.17 -12.02 14.79
C GLY A 115 -6.91 -11.79 13.47
N GLU A 116 -6.39 -10.97 12.59
CA GLU A 116 -6.91 -10.69 11.25
C GLU A 116 -5.79 -10.33 10.26
N ALA A 117 -5.99 -10.63 8.99
CA ALA A 117 -5.03 -10.28 7.92
C ALA A 117 -5.15 -8.79 7.56
N ASN A 118 -4.42 -7.94 8.26
CA ASN A 118 -4.50 -6.49 8.12
C ASN A 118 -3.18 -5.79 8.42
N ALA A 119 -3.17 -4.47 8.21
CA ALA A 119 -2.16 -3.54 8.69
C ALA A 119 -2.87 -2.28 9.21
N PHE A 120 -2.33 -1.65 10.23
CA PHE A 120 -2.95 -0.52 10.89
C PHE A 120 -1.96 0.65 11.01
N TYR A 121 -2.46 1.87 10.92
CA TYR A 121 -1.73 3.06 11.29
C TYR A 121 -2.40 3.73 12.49
N ASN A 122 -1.62 3.98 13.55
CA ASN A 122 -2.07 4.72 14.72
C ASN A 122 -1.41 6.11 14.72
N PRO A 123 -2.16 7.18 14.45
CA PRO A 123 -1.60 8.53 14.41
C PRO A 123 -1.21 9.09 15.79
N GLU A 124 -1.82 8.61 16.87
CA GLU A 124 -1.49 9.06 18.23
C GLU A 124 -0.14 8.50 18.69
N GLU A 125 0.13 7.23 18.38
CA GLU A 125 1.39 6.56 18.70
C GLU A 125 2.43 6.70 17.59
N ARG A 126 2.01 7.19 16.41
CA ARG A 126 2.84 7.25 15.20
C ARG A 126 3.45 5.88 14.90
N SER A 127 2.59 4.87 14.82
CA SER A 127 3.00 3.50 14.58
C SER A 127 2.25 2.88 13.40
N ILE A 128 2.98 2.06 12.63
CA ILE A 128 2.43 1.17 11.60
C ILE A 128 2.54 -0.25 12.15
N THR A 129 1.42 -0.93 12.32
CA THR A 129 1.39 -2.32 12.74
C THR A 129 1.14 -3.21 11.54
N MET A 130 2.06 -4.12 11.26
CA MET A 130 1.92 -5.17 10.25
C MET A 130 1.55 -6.48 10.94
N CYS A 131 0.39 -7.01 10.59
CA CYS A 131 -0.12 -8.24 11.20
C CYS A 131 0.54 -9.48 10.57
N ASN A 132 0.99 -10.44 11.37
CA ASN A 132 1.55 -11.70 10.88
C ASN A 132 0.56 -12.45 9.97
N GLU A 133 -0.72 -12.36 10.28
CA GLU A 133 -1.80 -12.97 9.49
C GLU A 133 -1.91 -12.38 8.08
N TYR A 134 -1.47 -11.14 7.86
CA TYR A 134 -1.44 -10.54 6.53
C TYR A 134 -0.43 -11.25 5.61
N ALA A 135 0.77 -11.53 6.12
CA ALA A 135 1.78 -12.29 5.39
C ALA A 135 1.32 -13.72 5.10
N GLN A 136 0.72 -14.38 6.08
CA GLN A 136 0.17 -15.72 5.89
C GLN A 136 -0.92 -15.73 4.83
N ASN A 137 -1.81 -14.75 4.85
CA ASN A 137 -2.87 -14.61 3.85
C ASN A 137 -2.30 -14.44 2.43
N LEU A 138 -1.26 -13.62 2.25
CA LEU A 138 -0.60 -13.47 0.95
C LEU A 138 0.06 -14.77 0.49
N GLN A 139 0.70 -15.51 1.38
CA GLN A 139 1.29 -16.80 1.07
C GLN A 139 0.22 -17.83 0.67
N ASP A 140 -0.86 -17.92 1.43
CA ASP A 140 -1.98 -18.82 1.13
C ASP A 140 -2.62 -18.50 -0.24
N MET A 141 -2.76 -17.22 -0.58
CA MET A 141 -3.23 -16.78 -1.90
C MET A 141 -2.28 -17.16 -3.03
N TRP A 142 -0.98 -17.10 -2.79
CA TRP A 142 0.02 -17.51 -3.77
C TRP A 142 0.01 -19.02 -4.00
N GLU A 143 -0.11 -19.80 -2.95
CA GLU A 143 -0.13 -21.28 -3.02
C GLU A 143 -1.44 -21.83 -3.63
N ALA A 144 -2.51 -21.03 -3.64
CA ALA A 144 -3.81 -21.40 -4.20
C ALA A 144 -3.92 -21.20 -5.73
N GLN A 145 -2.90 -20.67 -6.40
CA GLN A 145 -2.86 -20.47 -7.85
C GLN A 145 -2.42 -21.74 -8.58
#